data_573f80f070a3971b6b8db54576097800
#
_entry.id   573f80f070a3971b6b8db54576097800
#
_cell.length_a   1.000
_cell.length_b   1.000
_cell.length_c   1.000
_cell.angle_alpha   90.00
_cell.angle_beta   90.00
_cell.angle_gamma   90.00
#
_symmetry.space_group_name_H-M   'P 1'
#
loop_
_entity.id
_entity.type
_entity.pdbx_description
1 polymer ?
#
loop_
_entity_poly.entity_id
_entity_poly.type
_entity_poly.pdbx_seq_one_letter_code
_entity_poly.pdbx_strand_id
1 'polypeptide(L)'
;MLKPYILIISPALAKANNGNWQTANRWAHFLRQHYRVSIAAQWNGSPCDAMIALHARRSAPSMAAFAAAQPASPLILVLTGTDLYRDIQTDADAQRSLQLATRLVILQAAGLQELSTDLHNKTQVIHQSTSALKPVARDPSVQQRHFNITMVGHLRDEKDPATFMRAAKLVQSPRIRLIHIGGALSPELGQLAEQTQREEHRYRWLGNLPHAATRQRLKHSHAMVIASRMEGGANVIIEAITSGVPVLASDISGNRGMLGDDYAGYFPPGDCRELARLIDQTVSDPVFHAQLQSQCAARAPLFSPEREQTAVLQLVDNLIHTTHSRQSK
;
A
#
# COMPACT_ATOMS: atom_id res chain seq x y z
N MET A 1 -6.96 -6.59 35.87
CA MET A 1 -5.87 -5.69 35.46
C MET A 1 -6.36 -4.78 34.32
N LEU A 2 -5.95 -3.52 34.30
CA LEU A 2 -6.26 -2.61 33.17
C LEU A 2 -5.50 -3.10 31.93
N LYS A 3 -6.16 -3.10 30.77
CA LYS A 3 -5.51 -3.44 29.50
C LYS A 3 -4.35 -2.47 29.22
N PRO A 4 -3.16 -2.94 28.80
CA PRO A 4 -2.06 -2.07 28.41
C PRO A 4 -2.50 -1.08 27.32
N TYR A 5 -1.89 0.11 27.30
CA TYR A 5 -2.26 1.18 26.40
C TYR A 5 -1.26 1.33 25.24
N ILE A 6 -1.74 1.16 24.03
CA ILE A 6 -0.98 1.33 22.78
C ILE A 6 -1.39 2.63 22.11
N LEU A 7 -0.41 3.48 21.80
CA LEU A 7 -0.63 4.68 21.00
C LEU A 7 -0.10 4.47 19.58
N ILE A 8 -0.96 4.67 18.59
CA ILE A 8 -0.56 4.64 17.18
C ILE A 8 -0.42 6.08 16.69
N ILE A 9 0.79 6.46 16.26
CA ILE A 9 1.06 7.74 15.61
C ILE A 9 0.95 7.56 14.09
N SER A 10 0.06 8.32 13.47
CA SER A 10 -0.15 8.31 12.03
C SER A 10 -0.11 9.73 11.47
N PRO A 11 0.73 10.00 10.44
CA PRO A 11 0.84 11.33 9.82
C PRO A 11 -0.42 11.74 9.06
N ALA A 12 -1.41 10.84 8.96
CA ALA A 12 -2.68 11.08 8.32
C ALA A 12 -3.80 10.45 9.15
N LEU A 13 -4.88 11.20 9.34
CA LEU A 13 -6.09 10.75 10.04
C LEU A 13 -7.23 10.48 9.04
N ALA A 14 -8.42 10.12 9.54
CA ALA A 14 -9.56 9.66 8.74
C ALA A 14 -9.90 10.53 7.52
N LYS A 15 -9.80 11.85 7.63
CA LYS A 15 -10.11 12.78 6.53
C LYS A 15 -9.18 12.63 5.30
N ALA A 16 -7.95 12.17 5.52
CA ALA A 16 -6.97 12.01 4.44
C ALA A 16 -7.21 10.76 3.58
N ASN A 17 -7.93 9.76 4.10
CA ASN A 17 -8.26 8.48 3.44
C ASN A 17 -7.11 7.89 2.61
N ASN A 18 -5.91 7.88 3.18
CA ASN A 18 -4.69 7.38 2.52
C ASN A 18 -4.18 6.09 3.17
N GLY A 19 -3.10 5.50 2.60
CA GLY A 19 -2.52 4.24 3.05
C GLY A 19 -2.12 4.22 4.53
N ASN A 20 -1.57 5.32 5.06
CA ASN A 20 -1.18 5.40 6.48
C ASN A 20 -2.40 5.32 7.40
N TRP A 21 -3.47 6.05 7.09
CA TRP A 21 -4.71 5.94 7.84
C TRP A 21 -5.30 4.53 7.78
N GLN A 22 -5.36 3.92 6.60
CA GLN A 22 -5.91 2.57 6.45
C GLN A 22 -5.12 1.56 7.30
N THR A 23 -3.79 1.66 7.32
CA THR A 23 -2.94 0.80 8.16
C THR A 23 -3.17 1.06 9.65
N ALA A 24 -3.11 2.33 10.09
CA ALA A 24 -3.32 2.69 11.49
C ALA A 24 -4.69 2.23 12.02
N ASN A 25 -5.74 2.46 11.24
CA ASN A 25 -7.11 2.09 11.62
C ASN A 25 -7.29 0.56 11.68
N ARG A 26 -6.74 -0.18 10.74
CA ARG A 26 -6.80 -1.65 10.70
C ARG A 26 -6.03 -2.26 11.87
N TRP A 27 -4.81 -1.80 12.15
CA TRP A 27 -4.02 -2.27 13.28
C TRP A 27 -4.67 -1.90 14.62
N ALA A 28 -5.24 -0.71 14.75
CA ALA A 28 -6.02 -0.35 15.94
C ALA A 28 -7.22 -1.29 16.14
N HIS A 29 -7.91 -1.68 15.07
CA HIS A 29 -9.01 -2.63 15.15
C HIS A 29 -8.54 -4.01 15.66
N PHE A 30 -7.43 -4.54 15.13
CA PHE A 30 -6.85 -5.82 15.57
C PHE A 30 -6.43 -5.79 17.04
N LEU A 31 -5.77 -4.71 17.47
CA LEU A 31 -5.22 -4.59 18.81
C LEU A 31 -6.29 -4.32 19.89
N ARG A 32 -7.42 -3.69 19.56
CA ARG A 32 -8.47 -3.34 20.55
C ARG A 32 -9.09 -4.52 21.27
N GLN A 33 -8.98 -5.72 20.74
CA GLN A 33 -9.44 -6.93 21.41
C GLN A 33 -8.64 -7.20 22.72
N HIS A 34 -7.34 -6.89 22.72
CA HIS A 34 -6.41 -7.18 23.83
C HIS A 34 -5.91 -5.93 24.54
N TYR A 35 -5.90 -4.78 23.88
CA TYR A 35 -5.28 -3.53 24.32
C TYR A 35 -6.27 -2.37 24.33
N ARG A 36 -5.97 -1.34 25.11
CA ARG A 36 -6.56 -0.02 24.94
C ARG A 36 -5.76 0.69 23.82
N VAL A 37 -6.42 1.16 22.77
CA VAL A 37 -5.73 1.71 21.59
C VAL A 37 -6.30 3.05 21.19
N SER A 38 -5.43 4.04 21.00
CA SER A 38 -5.73 5.34 20.41
C SER A 38 -4.88 5.59 19.16
N ILE A 39 -5.41 6.40 18.23
CA ILE A 39 -4.68 6.89 17.06
C ILE A 39 -4.58 8.40 17.18
N ALA A 40 -3.38 8.95 17.00
CA ALA A 40 -3.14 10.39 17.03
C ALA A 40 -2.18 10.80 15.90
N ALA A 41 -2.24 12.08 15.51
CA ALA A 41 -1.27 12.64 14.56
C ALA A 41 0.10 12.89 15.21
N GLN A 42 0.09 13.22 16.51
CA GLN A 42 1.28 13.52 17.30
C GLN A 42 1.11 13.00 18.74
N TRP A 43 2.23 12.69 19.38
CA TRP A 43 2.25 12.36 20.79
C TRP A 43 2.11 13.64 21.65
N ASN A 44 1.29 13.57 22.67
CA ASN A 44 0.95 14.69 23.54
C ASN A 44 1.65 14.65 24.92
N GLY A 45 2.63 13.76 25.09
CA GLY A 45 3.33 13.57 26.36
C GLY A 45 2.66 12.58 27.34
N SER A 46 1.47 12.09 27.06
CA SER A 46 0.78 11.15 27.95
C SER A 46 1.46 9.77 27.93
N PRO A 47 1.60 9.09 29.10
CA PRO A 47 2.19 7.76 29.16
C PRO A 47 1.40 6.75 28.35
N CYS A 48 2.14 5.83 27.69
CA CYS A 48 1.59 4.64 27.06
C CYS A 48 2.56 3.47 27.17
N ASP A 49 2.05 2.24 27.16
CA ASP A 49 2.88 1.03 27.34
C ASP A 49 3.71 0.70 26.09
N ALA A 50 3.24 1.10 24.90
CA ALA A 50 4.01 1.06 23.66
C ALA A 50 3.52 2.11 22.65
N MET A 51 4.44 2.55 21.79
CA MET A 51 4.11 3.40 20.65
C MET A 51 4.33 2.64 19.33
N ILE A 52 3.36 2.76 18.41
CA ILE A 52 3.50 2.34 17.00
C ILE A 52 3.49 3.61 16.16
N ALA A 53 4.57 3.91 15.46
CA ALA A 53 4.69 5.10 14.61
C ALA A 53 4.73 4.70 13.14
N LEU A 54 3.91 5.32 12.30
CA LEU A 54 3.89 5.11 10.86
C LEU A 54 4.67 6.22 10.17
N HIS A 55 5.59 5.85 9.27
CA HIS A 55 6.41 6.75 8.47
C HIS A 55 7.55 7.43 9.24
N ALA A 56 8.78 7.01 8.98
CA ALA A 56 9.99 7.40 9.72
C ALA A 56 10.18 8.91 9.88
N ARG A 57 10.06 9.69 8.79
CA ARG A 57 10.27 11.14 8.81
C ARG A 57 9.11 11.91 9.46
N ARG A 58 7.87 11.58 9.05
CA ARG A 58 6.70 12.36 9.49
C ARG A 58 6.33 12.13 10.95
N SER A 59 6.68 10.98 11.51
CA SER A 59 6.46 10.66 12.93
C SER A 59 7.70 10.93 13.81
N ALA A 60 8.82 11.36 13.23
CA ALA A 60 10.09 11.56 13.94
C ALA A 60 9.97 12.45 15.20
N PRO A 61 9.27 13.59 15.20
CA PRO A 61 9.15 14.41 16.41
C PRO A 61 8.48 13.65 17.57
N SER A 62 7.41 12.90 17.29
CA SER A 62 6.73 12.08 18.30
C SER A 62 7.59 10.93 18.80
N MET A 63 8.31 10.27 17.89
CA MET A 63 9.23 9.17 18.25
C MET A 63 10.37 9.66 19.13
N ALA A 64 11.02 10.78 18.78
CA ALA A 64 12.12 11.34 19.56
C ALA A 64 11.68 11.78 20.96
N ALA A 65 10.54 12.46 21.06
CA ALA A 65 9.98 12.89 22.34
C ALA A 65 9.58 11.69 23.22
N PHE A 66 8.94 10.68 22.63
CA PHE A 66 8.56 9.45 23.34
C PHE A 66 9.78 8.67 23.84
N ALA A 67 10.77 8.43 22.99
CA ALA A 67 11.99 7.71 23.38
C ALA A 67 12.75 8.41 24.50
N ALA A 68 12.75 9.75 24.53
CA ALA A 68 13.36 10.52 25.62
C ALA A 68 12.58 10.43 26.93
N ALA A 69 11.25 10.48 26.89
CA ALA A 69 10.39 10.48 28.08
C ALA A 69 10.17 9.06 28.64
N GLN A 70 10.13 8.05 27.79
CA GLN A 70 9.80 6.66 28.15
C GLN A 70 10.80 5.67 27.50
N PRO A 71 12.11 5.74 27.86
CA PRO A 71 13.17 4.97 27.17
C PRO A 71 13.04 3.44 27.35
N ALA A 72 12.30 2.98 28.36
CA ALA A 72 12.05 1.56 28.58
C ALA A 72 10.84 1.02 27.83
N SER A 73 9.96 1.89 27.29
CA SER A 73 8.75 1.49 26.58
C SER A 73 9.03 1.16 25.11
N PRO A 74 8.44 0.08 24.57
CA PRO A 74 8.65 -0.30 23.18
C PRO A 74 8.20 0.77 22.17
N LEU A 75 9.04 1.02 21.18
CA LEU A 75 8.79 1.92 20.06
C LEU A 75 8.88 1.13 18.76
N ILE A 76 7.76 0.95 18.07
CA ILE A 76 7.65 0.24 16.81
C ILE A 76 7.53 1.26 15.68
N LEU A 77 8.40 1.17 14.67
CA LEU A 77 8.32 1.99 13.47
C LEU A 77 7.87 1.17 12.27
N VAL A 78 6.78 1.59 11.61
CA VAL A 78 6.28 1.01 10.37
C VAL A 78 6.71 1.89 9.20
N LEU A 79 7.53 1.34 8.31
CA LEU A 79 8.00 1.98 7.09
C LEU A 79 6.95 1.80 5.98
N THR A 80 6.42 2.91 5.47
CA THR A 80 5.16 2.90 4.71
C THR A 80 5.31 3.19 3.22
N GLY A 81 6.49 3.60 2.76
CA GLY A 81 6.76 3.82 1.33
C GLY A 81 7.80 4.90 1.09
N THR A 82 7.41 6.16 0.95
CA THR A 82 8.36 7.25 0.65
C THR A 82 9.47 7.40 1.70
N ASP A 83 9.19 7.05 2.93
CA ASP A 83 10.18 6.98 3.99
C ASP A 83 11.22 5.88 3.74
N LEU A 84 10.79 4.69 3.36
CA LEU A 84 11.67 3.55 3.09
C LEU A 84 12.57 3.77 1.87
N TYR A 85 12.01 4.28 0.77
CA TYR A 85 12.72 4.37 -0.52
C TYR A 85 13.43 5.70 -0.76
N ARG A 86 13.15 6.73 0.03
CA ARG A 86 13.72 8.07 -0.14
C ARG A 86 14.21 8.68 1.17
N ASP A 87 13.31 8.85 2.15
CA ASP A 87 13.60 9.72 3.28
C ASP A 87 14.73 9.15 4.16
N ILE A 88 14.78 7.82 4.41
CA ILE A 88 15.85 7.18 5.19
C ILE A 88 17.24 7.31 4.55
N GLN A 89 17.33 7.62 3.26
CA GLN A 89 18.60 7.79 2.56
C GLN A 89 19.20 9.17 2.79
N THR A 90 18.37 10.20 3.01
CA THR A 90 18.82 11.60 2.97
C THR A 90 18.37 12.45 4.16
N ASP A 91 17.38 12.02 4.94
CA ASP A 91 16.78 12.80 6.01
C ASP A 91 17.24 12.29 7.37
N ALA A 92 17.93 13.17 8.14
CA ALA A 92 18.51 12.84 9.43
C ALA A 92 17.48 12.40 10.48
N ASP A 93 16.27 12.98 10.46
CA ASP A 93 15.20 12.62 11.40
C ASP A 93 14.63 11.25 11.08
N ALA A 94 14.50 10.92 9.78
CA ALA A 94 14.10 9.57 9.36
C ALA A 94 15.16 8.53 9.78
N GLN A 95 16.45 8.81 9.57
CA GLN A 95 17.54 7.94 9.99
C GLN A 95 17.57 7.75 11.51
N ARG A 96 17.40 8.84 12.27
CA ARG A 96 17.31 8.78 13.74
C ARG A 96 16.12 7.92 14.19
N SER A 97 15.00 8.01 13.52
CA SER A 97 13.80 7.21 13.81
C SER A 97 14.06 5.70 13.68
N LEU A 98 14.87 5.28 12.68
CA LEU A 98 15.30 3.90 12.55
C LEU A 98 16.10 3.43 13.78
N GLN A 99 16.99 4.28 14.30
CA GLN A 99 17.82 3.92 15.45
C GLN A 99 17.00 3.85 16.75
N LEU A 100 16.10 4.79 16.97
CA LEU A 100 15.25 4.87 18.16
C LEU A 100 14.27 3.71 18.28
N ALA A 101 13.83 3.15 17.16
CA ALA A 101 12.84 2.08 17.14
C ALA A 101 13.37 0.77 17.74
N THR A 102 12.60 0.17 18.67
CA THR A 102 12.84 -1.16 19.22
C THR A 102 12.64 -2.23 18.15
N ARG A 103 11.66 -2.04 17.27
CA ARG A 103 11.37 -2.90 16.11
C ARG A 103 11.00 -2.05 14.90
N LEU A 104 11.41 -2.53 13.75
CA LEU A 104 11.05 -1.99 12.44
C LEU A 104 10.07 -2.95 11.76
N VAL A 105 9.08 -2.41 11.09
CA VAL A 105 8.16 -3.19 10.26
C VAL A 105 8.22 -2.64 8.84
N ILE A 106 8.43 -3.55 7.89
CA ILE A 106 8.30 -3.30 6.46
C ILE A 106 7.10 -4.07 5.90
N LEU A 107 6.48 -3.55 4.85
CA LEU A 107 5.18 -4.06 4.38
C LEU A 107 5.31 -5.12 3.28
N GLN A 108 6.53 -5.40 2.83
CA GLN A 108 6.88 -6.46 1.89
C GLN A 108 8.38 -6.80 1.96
N ALA A 109 8.76 -8.01 1.53
CA ALA A 109 10.08 -8.58 1.78
C ALA A 109 11.23 -7.84 1.06
N ALA A 110 11.03 -7.35 -0.17
CA ALA A 110 12.07 -6.65 -0.93
C ALA A 110 12.49 -5.32 -0.26
N GLY A 111 11.64 -4.74 0.61
CA GLY A 111 11.98 -3.54 1.39
C GLY A 111 13.15 -3.74 2.37
N LEU A 112 13.52 -4.99 2.67
CA LEU A 112 14.68 -5.27 3.53
C LEU A 112 16.00 -4.81 2.88
N GLN A 113 16.07 -4.82 1.56
CA GLN A 113 17.26 -4.39 0.81
C GLN A 113 17.52 -2.86 0.91
N GLU A 114 16.51 -2.08 1.29
CA GLU A 114 16.64 -0.64 1.50
C GLU A 114 17.24 -0.27 2.87
N LEU A 115 17.30 -1.24 3.77
CA LEU A 115 17.82 -1.07 5.13
C LEU A 115 19.26 -1.59 5.23
N SER A 116 20.08 -0.90 6.03
CA SER A 116 21.40 -1.42 6.37
C SER A 116 21.32 -2.75 7.14
N THR A 117 22.29 -3.61 6.96
CA THR A 117 22.29 -4.99 7.47
C THR A 117 22.20 -5.08 9.01
N ASP A 118 22.73 -4.07 9.73
CA ASP A 118 22.64 -3.97 11.20
C ASP A 118 21.20 -3.78 11.70
N LEU A 119 20.30 -3.29 10.85
CA LEU A 119 18.87 -3.12 11.18
C LEU A 119 18.02 -4.37 10.90
N HIS A 120 18.55 -5.34 10.15
CA HIS A 120 17.78 -6.52 9.74
C HIS A 120 17.32 -7.36 10.92
N ASN A 121 18.14 -7.47 11.99
CA ASN A 121 17.83 -8.25 13.19
C ASN A 121 16.62 -7.71 13.99
N LYS A 122 16.29 -6.42 13.84
CA LYS A 122 15.11 -5.80 14.46
C LYS A 122 13.97 -5.51 13.47
N THR A 123 14.12 -5.95 12.21
CA THR A 123 13.13 -5.73 11.16
C THR A 123 12.26 -6.96 10.93
N GLN A 124 10.96 -6.75 10.82
CA GLN A 124 9.97 -7.80 10.52
C GLN A 124 9.13 -7.41 9.32
N VAL A 125 8.84 -8.38 8.44
CA VAL A 125 7.87 -8.21 7.35
C VAL A 125 6.47 -8.49 7.87
N ILE A 126 5.56 -7.51 7.76
CA ILE A 126 4.13 -7.70 8.01
C ILE A 126 3.37 -7.20 6.77
N HIS A 127 2.88 -8.13 5.97
CA HIS A 127 2.06 -7.78 4.82
C HIS A 127 0.73 -7.17 5.30
N GLN A 128 0.32 -6.11 4.62
CA GLN A 128 -1.01 -5.53 4.84
C GLN A 128 -2.09 -6.44 4.30
N SER A 129 -3.31 -6.28 4.78
CA SER A 129 -4.45 -7.08 4.36
C SER A 129 -5.67 -6.26 3.98
N THR A 130 -6.60 -6.89 3.31
CA THR A 130 -7.97 -6.40 3.15
C THR A 130 -8.94 -7.56 3.05
N SER A 131 -10.18 -7.34 3.47
CA SER A 131 -11.24 -8.36 3.29
C SER A 131 -11.43 -8.66 1.81
N ALA A 132 -11.44 -9.94 1.46
CA ALA A 132 -11.70 -10.37 0.09
C ALA A 132 -13.11 -9.95 -0.35
N LEU A 133 -13.24 -9.51 -1.59
CA LEU A 133 -14.54 -9.37 -2.25
C LEU A 133 -14.75 -10.58 -3.15
N LYS A 134 -15.97 -11.16 -3.13
CA LYS A 134 -16.28 -12.26 -4.04
C LYS A 134 -16.01 -11.82 -5.48
N PRO A 135 -15.14 -12.51 -6.23
CA PRO A 135 -14.85 -12.16 -7.62
C PRO A 135 -16.12 -12.12 -8.47
N VAL A 136 -16.12 -11.28 -9.49
CA VAL A 136 -17.21 -11.24 -10.47
C VAL A 136 -17.08 -12.44 -11.38
N ALA A 137 -18.09 -13.32 -11.35
CA ALA A 137 -18.18 -14.37 -12.34
C ALA A 137 -18.43 -13.74 -13.72
N ARG A 138 -17.53 -14.03 -14.67
CA ARG A 138 -17.69 -13.61 -16.07
C ARG A 138 -17.97 -14.83 -16.91
N ASP A 139 -19.08 -14.81 -17.62
CA ASP A 139 -19.41 -15.87 -18.56
C ASP A 139 -18.54 -15.72 -19.82
N PRO A 140 -17.67 -16.70 -20.13
CA PRO A 140 -16.82 -16.65 -21.33
C PRO A 140 -17.63 -16.62 -22.64
N SER A 141 -18.87 -17.11 -22.63
CA SER A 141 -19.73 -17.13 -23.83
C SER A 141 -20.33 -15.75 -24.14
N VAL A 142 -20.37 -14.85 -23.14
CA VAL A 142 -20.90 -13.50 -23.33
C VAL A 142 -19.79 -12.57 -23.85
N GLN A 143 -19.91 -12.16 -25.11
CA GLN A 143 -19.00 -11.20 -25.70
C GLN A 143 -19.09 -9.87 -24.95
N GLN A 144 -18.01 -9.53 -24.23
CA GLN A 144 -17.95 -8.29 -23.47
C GLN A 144 -17.81 -7.08 -24.41
N ARG A 145 -18.71 -6.12 -24.27
CA ARG A 145 -18.67 -4.88 -25.06
C ARG A 145 -17.44 -4.03 -24.76
N HIS A 146 -17.00 -4.01 -23.49
CA HIS A 146 -15.89 -3.18 -23.03
C HIS A 146 -15.03 -3.93 -22.01
N PHE A 147 -13.72 -3.65 -22.06
CA PHE A 147 -12.73 -4.11 -21.09
C PHE A 147 -12.29 -2.93 -20.23
N ASN A 148 -12.69 -2.92 -18.96
CA ASN A 148 -12.32 -1.89 -18.01
C ASN A 148 -10.94 -2.19 -17.44
N ILE A 149 -9.97 -1.33 -17.67
CA ILE A 149 -8.65 -1.33 -17.08
C ILE A 149 -8.60 -0.14 -16.13
N THR A 150 -8.38 -0.38 -14.85
CA THR A 150 -8.52 0.67 -13.82
C THR A 150 -7.20 0.96 -13.15
N MET A 151 -6.83 2.24 -13.07
CA MET A 151 -5.78 2.73 -12.18
C MET A 151 -6.41 3.39 -10.96
N VAL A 152 -5.95 3.01 -9.77
CA VAL A 152 -6.40 3.59 -8.49
C VAL A 152 -5.22 4.25 -7.79
N GLY A 153 -5.31 5.57 -7.63
CA GLY A 153 -4.29 6.37 -6.95
C GLY A 153 -4.52 7.86 -7.15
N HIS A 154 -4.20 8.67 -6.15
CA HIS A 154 -4.19 10.12 -6.31
C HIS A 154 -3.19 10.55 -7.38
N LEU A 155 -3.52 11.62 -8.11
CA LEU A 155 -2.65 12.20 -9.11
C LEU A 155 -1.52 12.96 -8.40
N ARG A 156 -0.38 12.28 -8.27
CA ARG A 156 0.88 12.78 -7.71
C ARG A 156 2.06 12.04 -8.33
N ASP A 157 3.25 12.65 -8.29
CA ASP A 157 4.43 12.17 -9.03
C ASP A 157 4.84 10.75 -8.68
N GLU A 158 4.77 10.36 -7.39
CA GLU A 158 5.16 9.01 -6.97
C GLU A 158 4.25 7.92 -7.56
N LYS A 159 3.02 8.25 -7.97
CA LYS A 159 2.08 7.32 -8.60
C LYS A 159 2.19 7.28 -10.12
N ASP A 160 2.92 8.21 -10.71
CA ASP A 160 3.13 8.36 -12.15
C ASP A 160 1.87 8.17 -13.01
N PRO A 161 0.80 8.93 -12.74
CA PRO A 161 -0.45 8.82 -13.50
C PRO A 161 -0.25 9.20 -14.98
N ALA A 162 0.76 10.00 -15.28
CA ALA A 162 1.07 10.43 -16.65
C ALA A 162 1.43 9.23 -17.56
N THR A 163 2.07 8.19 -17.03
CA THR A 163 2.34 6.96 -17.81
C THR A 163 1.05 6.28 -18.24
N PHE A 164 0.05 6.17 -17.36
CA PHE A 164 -1.26 5.61 -17.71
C PHE A 164 -2.03 6.49 -18.71
N MET A 165 -1.98 7.81 -18.54
CA MET A 165 -2.59 8.76 -19.46
C MET A 165 -1.96 8.69 -20.88
N ARG A 166 -0.62 8.61 -20.96
CA ARG A 166 0.07 8.43 -22.25
C ARG A 166 -0.25 7.07 -22.89
N ALA A 167 -0.35 6.01 -22.11
CA ALA A 167 -0.73 4.69 -22.60
C ALA A 167 -2.15 4.72 -23.24
N ALA A 168 -3.05 5.55 -22.75
CA ALA A 168 -4.40 5.69 -23.30
C ALA A 168 -4.40 6.07 -24.78
N LYS A 169 -3.42 6.84 -25.22
CA LYS A 169 -3.26 7.25 -26.64
C LYS A 169 -2.65 6.15 -27.53
N LEU A 170 -2.10 5.08 -26.92
CA LEU A 170 -1.33 4.05 -27.62
C LEU A 170 -2.08 2.72 -27.72
N VAL A 171 -3.03 2.43 -26.82
CA VAL A 171 -3.82 1.20 -26.87
C VAL A 171 -4.60 1.09 -28.18
N GLN A 172 -4.64 -0.10 -28.76
CA GLN A 172 -5.19 -0.34 -30.10
C GLN A 172 -6.66 -0.74 -30.06
N SER A 173 -7.05 -1.59 -29.10
CA SER A 173 -8.41 -2.13 -29.07
C SER A 173 -9.47 -1.06 -28.73
N PRO A 174 -10.50 -0.87 -29.59
CA PRO A 174 -11.58 0.09 -29.33
C PRO A 174 -12.47 -0.33 -28.17
N ARG A 175 -12.38 -1.56 -27.70
CA ARG A 175 -13.18 -2.08 -26.57
C ARG A 175 -12.57 -1.70 -25.21
N ILE A 176 -11.35 -1.17 -25.16
CA ILE A 176 -10.69 -0.81 -23.91
C ILE A 176 -11.30 0.48 -23.34
N ARG A 177 -11.52 0.46 -22.02
CA ARG A 177 -11.87 1.62 -21.21
C ARG A 177 -10.83 1.77 -20.11
N LEU A 178 -10.13 2.88 -20.09
CA LEU A 178 -9.12 3.22 -19.11
C LEU A 178 -9.75 4.12 -18.05
N ILE A 179 -9.91 3.61 -16.85
CA ILE A 179 -10.60 4.27 -15.74
C ILE A 179 -9.58 4.69 -14.69
N HIS A 180 -9.48 5.98 -14.41
CA HIS A 180 -8.58 6.51 -13.38
C HIS A 180 -9.40 7.00 -12.18
N ILE A 181 -9.10 6.48 -10.99
CA ILE A 181 -9.77 6.83 -9.72
C ILE A 181 -8.74 7.42 -8.77
N GLY A 182 -8.92 8.65 -8.36
CA GLY A 182 -8.07 9.37 -7.42
C GLY A 182 -8.19 10.87 -7.59
N GLY A 183 -8.09 11.62 -6.49
CA GLY A 183 -8.10 13.08 -6.50
C GLY A 183 -6.77 13.65 -7.01
N ALA A 184 -6.81 14.82 -7.62
CA ALA A 184 -5.60 15.56 -8.00
C ALA A 184 -4.97 16.18 -6.75
N LEU A 185 -3.73 15.78 -6.46
CA LEU A 185 -2.87 16.40 -5.43
C LEU A 185 -1.83 17.33 -6.05
N SER A 186 -1.65 17.27 -7.39
CA SER A 186 -0.93 18.23 -8.22
C SER A 186 -1.91 18.84 -9.20
N PRO A 187 -2.04 20.19 -9.26
CA PRO A 187 -2.89 20.87 -10.23
C PRO A 187 -2.52 20.53 -11.67
N GLU A 188 -1.24 20.40 -11.98
CA GLU A 188 -0.71 20.10 -13.32
C GLU A 188 -1.16 18.70 -13.78
N LEU A 189 -1.08 17.71 -12.88
CA LEU A 189 -1.56 16.35 -13.17
C LEU A 189 -3.08 16.30 -13.31
N GLY A 190 -3.81 17.13 -12.56
CA GLY A 190 -5.25 17.30 -12.72
C GLY A 190 -5.62 17.85 -14.10
N GLN A 191 -4.95 18.92 -14.53
CA GLN A 191 -5.12 19.51 -15.86
C GLN A 191 -4.78 18.51 -16.97
N LEU A 192 -3.69 17.75 -16.82
CA LEU A 192 -3.31 16.70 -17.75
C LEU A 192 -4.37 15.61 -17.87
N ALA A 193 -4.98 15.21 -16.76
CA ALA A 193 -6.04 14.20 -16.74
C ALA A 193 -7.31 14.71 -17.47
N GLU A 194 -7.70 15.96 -17.25
CA GLU A 194 -8.82 16.60 -17.95
C GLU A 194 -8.54 16.72 -19.44
N GLN A 195 -7.33 17.15 -19.81
CA GLN A 195 -6.92 17.23 -21.21
C GLN A 195 -6.96 15.86 -21.87
N THR A 196 -6.36 14.84 -21.22
CA THR A 196 -6.36 13.47 -21.75
C THR A 196 -7.79 12.95 -21.95
N GLN A 197 -8.72 13.24 -21.03
CA GLN A 197 -10.11 12.83 -21.14
C GLN A 197 -10.84 13.51 -22.30
N ARG A 198 -10.47 14.75 -22.65
CA ARG A 198 -11.04 15.45 -23.82
C ARG A 198 -10.50 14.90 -25.14
N GLU A 199 -9.20 14.54 -25.16
CA GLU A 199 -8.52 14.08 -26.38
C GLU A 199 -8.71 12.58 -26.65
N GLU A 200 -8.86 11.75 -25.59
CA GLU A 200 -8.91 10.31 -25.67
C GLU A 200 -10.21 9.77 -25.07
N HIS A 201 -11.16 9.40 -25.88
CA HIS A 201 -12.49 8.93 -25.48
C HIS A 201 -12.48 7.63 -24.65
N ARG A 202 -11.40 6.84 -24.71
CA ARG A 202 -11.20 5.63 -23.92
C ARG A 202 -10.77 5.91 -22.48
N TYR A 203 -10.22 7.11 -22.20
CA TYR A 203 -9.78 7.50 -20.86
C TYR A 203 -10.90 8.23 -20.10
N ARG A 204 -11.08 7.86 -18.85
CA ARG A 204 -12.05 8.45 -17.93
C ARG A 204 -11.42 8.67 -16.57
N TRP A 205 -11.31 9.92 -16.15
CA TRP A 205 -10.93 10.28 -14.80
C TRP A 205 -12.18 10.54 -13.95
N LEU A 206 -12.33 9.80 -12.84
CA LEU A 206 -13.52 9.85 -11.98
C LEU A 206 -13.31 10.71 -10.73
N GLY A 207 -12.12 11.32 -10.57
CA GLY A 207 -11.79 12.07 -9.36
C GLY A 207 -11.68 11.17 -8.13
N ASN A 208 -11.85 11.79 -6.96
CA ASN A 208 -11.80 11.08 -5.68
C ASN A 208 -13.14 10.39 -5.39
N LEU A 209 -13.09 9.08 -5.16
CA LEU A 209 -14.26 8.29 -4.77
C LEU A 209 -14.09 7.76 -3.34
N PRO A 210 -15.19 7.52 -2.61
CA PRO A 210 -15.15 6.78 -1.35
C PRO A 210 -14.50 5.40 -1.52
N HIS A 211 -13.75 4.93 -0.51
CA HIS A 211 -13.01 3.68 -0.57
C HIS A 211 -13.89 2.48 -0.98
N ALA A 212 -15.08 2.34 -0.38
CA ALA A 212 -16.00 1.25 -0.74
C ALA A 212 -16.43 1.29 -2.21
N ALA A 213 -16.73 2.48 -2.75
CA ALA A 213 -17.10 2.65 -4.15
C ALA A 213 -15.91 2.34 -5.09
N THR A 214 -14.69 2.77 -4.71
CA THR A 214 -13.46 2.45 -5.43
C THR A 214 -13.25 0.94 -5.51
N ARG A 215 -13.37 0.22 -4.40
CA ARG A 215 -13.23 -1.24 -4.35
C ARG A 215 -14.28 -1.96 -5.20
N GLN A 216 -15.54 -1.49 -5.20
CA GLN A 216 -16.56 -2.07 -6.06
C GLN A 216 -16.26 -1.85 -7.55
N ARG A 217 -15.77 -0.67 -7.95
CA ARG A 217 -15.36 -0.44 -9.34
C ARG A 217 -14.15 -1.29 -9.72
N LEU A 218 -13.15 -1.37 -8.85
CA LEU A 218 -11.97 -2.21 -9.04
C LEU A 218 -12.35 -3.68 -9.23
N LYS A 219 -13.23 -4.22 -8.39
CA LYS A 219 -13.75 -5.59 -8.52
C LYS A 219 -14.36 -5.89 -9.90
N HIS A 220 -14.98 -4.90 -10.53
CA HIS A 220 -15.58 -5.04 -11.86
C HIS A 220 -14.59 -4.76 -13.01
N SER A 221 -13.32 -4.45 -12.71
CA SER A 221 -12.28 -4.26 -13.72
C SER A 221 -11.76 -5.59 -14.25
N HIS A 222 -11.21 -5.56 -15.46
CA HIS A 222 -10.58 -6.74 -16.08
C HIS A 222 -9.11 -6.84 -15.72
N ALA A 223 -8.46 -5.69 -15.50
CA ALA A 223 -7.16 -5.59 -14.87
C ALA A 223 -7.03 -4.26 -14.12
N MET A 224 -6.11 -4.22 -13.17
CA MET A 224 -5.71 -2.99 -12.47
C MET A 224 -4.30 -2.60 -12.92
N VAL A 225 -4.06 -1.30 -13.11
CA VAL A 225 -2.74 -0.75 -13.40
C VAL A 225 -2.19 -0.04 -12.17
N ILE A 226 -0.94 -0.28 -11.85
CA ILE A 226 -0.14 0.50 -10.91
C ILE A 226 1.16 0.93 -11.58
N ALA A 227 1.30 2.24 -11.84
CA ALA A 227 2.44 2.82 -12.55
C ALA A 227 3.45 3.50 -11.62
N SER A 228 3.33 3.29 -10.31
CA SER A 228 4.09 3.99 -9.29
C SER A 228 5.59 3.85 -9.46
N ARG A 229 6.33 4.91 -9.08
CA ARG A 229 7.81 4.93 -9.02
C ARG A 229 8.35 4.40 -7.71
N MET A 230 7.55 4.42 -6.63
CA MET A 230 7.90 3.84 -5.34
C MET A 230 6.64 3.43 -4.56
N GLU A 231 6.71 2.27 -3.89
CA GLU A 231 5.65 1.69 -3.07
C GLU A 231 6.22 0.92 -1.89
N GLY A 232 5.72 1.18 -0.68
CA GLY A 232 6.08 0.39 0.49
C GLY A 232 5.28 -0.91 0.59
N GLY A 233 3.96 -0.78 0.56
CA GLY A 233 3.01 -1.88 0.48
C GLY A 233 1.73 -1.34 -0.16
N ALA A 234 1.54 -1.63 -1.44
CA ALA A 234 0.49 -1.02 -2.24
C ALA A 234 -0.87 -1.65 -1.89
N ASN A 235 -1.66 -1.01 -1.02
CA ASN A 235 -3.01 -1.47 -0.68
C ASN A 235 -3.86 -1.79 -1.92
N VAL A 236 -3.70 -1.02 -3.00
CA VAL A 236 -4.47 -1.22 -4.25
C VAL A 236 -4.13 -2.55 -4.93
N ILE A 237 -2.87 -3.04 -4.84
CA ILE A 237 -2.50 -4.38 -5.31
C ILE A 237 -3.23 -5.43 -4.48
N ILE A 238 -3.24 -5.28 -3.16
CA ILE A 238 -3.94 -6.19 -2.25
C ILE A 238 -5.44 -6.24 -2.59
N GLU A 239 -6.05 -5.07 -2.78
CA GLU A 239 -7.46 -4.93 -3.13
C GLU A 239 -7.80 -5.57 -4.48
N ALA A 240 -6.92 -5.44 -5.47
CA ALA A 240 -7.08 -6.09 -6.77
C ALA A 240 -7.00 -7.62 -6.65
N ILE A 241 -5.91 -8.13 -6.06
CA ILE A 241 -5.65 -9.56 -5.88
C ILE A 241 -6.80 -10.23 -5.12
N THR A 242 -7.20 -9.65 -3.97
CA THR A 242 -8.27 -10.22 -3.12
C THR A 242 -9.67 -10.06 -3.70
N SER A 243 -9.80 -9.37 -4.83
CA SER A 243 -11.03 -9.26 -5.62
C SER A 243 -10.97 -10.07 -6.92
N GLY A 244 -9.89 -10.85 -7.13
CA GLY A 244 -9.69 -11.66 -8.34
C GLY A 244 -9.34 -10.86 -9.60
N VAL A 245 -8.83 -9.64 -9.44
CA VAL A 245 -8.45 -8.75 -10.55
C VAL A 245 -6.93 -8.79 -10.73
N PRO A 246 -6.42 -9.17 -11.92
CA PRO A 246 -4.99 -9.19 -12.19
C PRO A 246 -4.43 -7.77 -12.28
N VAL A 247 -3.12 -7.65 -12.11
CA VAL A 247 -2.41 -6.37 -12.00
C VAL A 247 -1.41 -6.21 -13.14
N LEU A 248 -1.34 -5.05 -13.76
CA LEU A 248 -0.20 -4.62 -14.59
C LEU A 248 0.59 -3.61 -13.75
N ALA A 249 1.85 -3.89 -13.46
CA ALA A 249 2.62 -3.15 -12.47
C ALA A 249 3.93 -2.61 -13.04
N SER A 250 4.30 -1.39 -12.66
CA SER A 250 5.66 -0.91 -12.87
C SER A 250 6.66 -1.82 -12.15
N ASP A 251 7.77 -2.14 -12.82
CA ASP A 251 8.82 -3.02 -12.31
C ASP A 251 9.70 -2.29 -11.30
N ILE A 252 9.22 -2.21 -10.06
CA ILE A 252 9.90 -1.63 -8.92
C ILE A 252 9.93 -2.61 -7.74
N SER A 253 10.91 -2.47 -6.87
CA SER A 253 11.11 -3.32 -5.68
C SER A 253 9.82 -3.50 -4.85
N GLY A 254 9.07 -2.42 -4.60
CA GLY A 254 7.82 -2.48 -3.85
C GLY A 254 6.74 -3.34 -4.50
N ASN A 255 6.60 -3.28 -5.83
CA ASN A 255 5.63 -4.10 -6.57
C ASN A 255 6.11 -5.56 -6.68
N ARG A 256 7.41 -5.80 -6.87
CA ARG A 256 8.01 -7.15 -6.85
C ARG A 256 7.78 -7.84 -5.51
N GLY A 257 7.98 -7.16 -4.41
CA GLY A 257 7.70 -7.71 -3.08
C GLY A 257 6.26 -8.15 -2.88
N MET A 258 5.30 -7.52 -3.56
CA MET A 258 3.87 -7.86 -3.51
C MET A 258 3.50 -8.98 -4.50
N LEU A 259 3.96 -8.90 -5.75
CA LEU A 259 3.52 -9.76 -6.86
C LEU A 259 4.46 -10.96 -7.10
N GLY A 260 5.72 -10.88 -6.64
CA GLY A 260 6.77 -11.90 -6.89
C GLY A 260 7.66 -11.54 -8.08
N ASP A 261 8.87 -12.10 -8.11
CA ASP A 261 9.88 -11.73 -9.12
C ASP A 261 9.51 -12.20 -10.53
N ASP A 262 8.86 -13.37 -10.65
CA ASP A 262 8.50 -14.00 -11.94
C ASP A 262 7.10 -13.58 -12.44
N TYR A 263 6.57 -12.45 -11.96
CA TYR A 263 5.25 -11.99 -12.38
C TYR A 263 5.25 -11.47 -13.81
N ALA A 264 4.34 -11.97 -14.66
CA ALA A 264 4.33 -11.69 -16.10
C ALA A 264 3.78 -10.28 -16.46
N GLY A 265 3.17 -9.58 -15.52
CA GLY A 265 2.50 -8.29 -15.77
C GLY A 265 3.36 -7.05 -15.47
N TYR A 266 4.71 -7.18 -15.45
CA TYR A 266 5.59 -6.04 -15.21
C TYR A 266 5.90 -5.26 -16.50
N PHE A 267 6.01 -3.93 -16.33
CA PHE A 267 6.52 -3.01 -17.34
C PHE A 267 7.56 -2.06 -16.74
N PRO A 268 8.56 -1.58 -17.52
CA PRO A 268 9.54 -0.62 -17.02
C PRO A 268 8.87 0.67 -16.51
N PRO A 269 9.28 1.24 -15.36
CA PRO A 269 8.72 2.47 -14.83
C PRO A 269 8.75 3.60 -15.87
N GLY A 270 7.62 4.26 -16.10
CA GLY A 270 7.48 5.36 -17.07
C GLY A 270 7.28 4.91 -18.52
N ASP A 271 7.41 3.62 -18.84
CA ASP A 271 7.23 3.10 -20.19
C ASP A 271 5.75 2.93 -20.54
N CYS A 272 5.17 3.97 -21.11
CA CYS A 272 3.78 3.97 -21.56
C CYS A 272 3.54 3.07 -22.79
N ARG A 273 4.57 2.75 -23.60
CA ARG A 273 4.45 1.88 -24.77
C ARG A 273 4.31 0.43 -24.34
N GLU A 274 5.19 -0.01 -23.43
CA GLU A 274 5.10 -1.36 -22.88
C GLU A 274 3.82 -1.55 -22.07
N LEU A 275 3.41 -0.57 -21.28
CA LEU A 275 2.11 -0.62 -20.59
C LEU A 275 0.95 -0.76 -21.58
N ALA A 276 0.92 0.01 -22.67
CA ALA A 276 -0.12 -0.10 -23.70
C ALA A 276 -0.13 -1.49 -24.36
N ARG A 277 1.05 -2.02 -24.67
CA ARG A 277 1.21 -3.38 -25.23
C ARG A 277 0.63 -4.45 -24.29
N LEU A 278 0.96 -4.38 -22.98
CA LEU A 278 0.44 -5.33 -21.98
C LEU A 278 -1.09 -5.19 -21.79
N ILE A 279 -1.61 -3.97 -21.85
CA ILE A 279 -3.06 -3.73 -21.80
C ILE A 279 -3.74 -4.40 -23.00
N ASP A 280 -3.25 -4.17 -24.23
CA ASP A 280 -3.80 -4.80 -25.42
C ASP A 280 -3.68 -6.32 -25.37
N GLN A 281 -2.53 -6.85 -24.91
CA GLN A 281 -2.33 -8.29 -24.74
C GLN A 281 -3.29 -8.89 -23.71
N THR A 282 -3.53 -8.22 -22.58
CA THR A 282 -4.49 -8.67 -21.56
C THR A 282 -5.90 -8.82 -22.12
N VAL A 283 -6.26 -8.02 -23.12
CA VAL A 283 -7.59 -8.03 -23.75
C VAL A 283 -7.69 -9.02 -24.91
N SER A 284 -6.61 -9.20 -25.66
CA SER A 284 -6.58 -10.02 -26.88
C SER A 284 -6.13 -11.46 -26.64
N ASP A 285 -5.38 -11.73 -25.57
CA ASP A 285 -4.82 -13.04 -25.24
C ASP A 285 -5.41 -13.58 -23.92
N PRO A 286 -6.42 -14.48 -23.99
CA PRO A 286 -7.02 -15.09 -22.80
C PRO A 286 -6.03 -15.93 -21.98
N VAL A 287 -5.00 -16.50 -22.60
CA VAL A 287 -3.98 -17.31 -21.90
C VAL A 287 -3.12 -16.42 -21.04
N PHE A 288 -2.67 -15.30 -21.57
CA PHE A 288 -1.93 -14.29 -20.80
C PHE A 288 -2.77 -13.72 -19.66
N HIS A 289 -4.01 -13.38 -19.92
CA HIS A 289 -4.92 -12.89 -18.86
C HIS A 289 -5.10 -13.92 -17.73
N ALA A 290 -5.32 -15.20 -18.08
CA ALA A 290 -5.44 -16.28 -17.10
C ALA A 290 -4.13 -16.51 -16.32
N GLN A 291 -2.96 -16.37 -16.96
CA GLN A 291 -1.67 -16.43 -16.30
C GLN A 291 -1.55 -15.34 -15.23
N LEU A 292 -1.85 -14.08 -15.56
CA LEU A 292 -1.83 -12.98 -14.60
C LEU A 292 -2.77 -13.23 -13.42
N GLN A 293 -3.99 -13.74 -13.70
CA GLN A 293 -4.95 -14.08 -12.64
C GLN A 293 -4.42 -15.17 -11.72
N SER A 294 -3.83 -16.22 -12.27
CA SER A 294 -3.26 -17.34 -11.50
C SER A 294 -2.12 -16.88 -10.62
N GLN A 295 -1.18 -16.08 -11.16
CA GLN A 295 -0.06 -15.54 -10.41
C GLN A 295 -0.52 -14.61 -9.28
N CYS A 296 -1.51 -13.74 -9.53
CA CYS A 296 -2.13 -12.92 -8.50
C CYS A 296 -2.82 -13.77 -7.42
N ALA A 297 -3.58 -14.79 -7.81
CA ALA A 297 -4.28 -15.67 -6.87
C ALA A 297 -3.31 -16.43 -5.95
N ALA A 298 -2.14 -16.83 -6.45
CA ALA A 298 -1.09 -17.48 -5.66
C ALA A 298 -0.53 -16.56 -4.55
N ARG A 299 -0.62 -15.24 -4.71
CA ARG A 299 -0.19 -14.25 -3.71
C ARG A 299 -1.28 -13.88 -2.69
N ALA A 300 -2.56 -14.13 -3.00
CA ALA A 300 -3.69 -13.72 -2.17
C ALA A 300 -3.60 -14.19 -0.69
N PRO A 301 -3.12 -15.40 -0.37
CA PRO A 301 -2.98 -15.85 1.02
C PRO A 301 -2.04 -15.00 1.89
N LEU A 302 -1.10 -14.26 1.29
CA LEU A 302 -0.21 -13.35 2.02
C LEU A 302 -0.96 -12.16 2.61
N PHE A 303 -2.10 -11.80 2.03
CA PHE A 303 -2.85 -10.58 2.31
C PHE A 303 -4.15 -10.84 3.08
N SER A 304 -4.23 -11.96 3.80
CA SER A 304 -5.40 -12.27 4.62
C SER A 304 -5.41 -11.45 5.92
N PRO A 305 -6.59 -10.94 6.36
CA PRO A 305 -6.73 -10.22 7.62
C PRO A 305 -6.23 -11.00 8.83
N GLU A 306 -6.43 -12.31 8.85
CA GLU A 306 -6.04 -13.20 9.93
C GLU A 306 -4.51 -13.27 10.07
N ARG A 307 -3.78 -13.31 8.94
CA ARG A 307 -2.31 -13.29 8.95
C ARG A 307 -1.75 -11.97 9.47
N GLU A 308 -2.26 -10.86 8.96
CA GLU A 308 -1.83 -9.53 9.42
C GLU A 308 -2.15 -9.36 10.91
N GLN A 309 -3.36 -9.69 11.34
CA GLN A 309 -3.78 -9.62 12.74
C GLN A 309 -2.88 -10.44 13.65
N THR A 310 -2.62 -11.71 13.31
CA THR A 310 -1.74 -12.59 14.09
C THR A 310 -0.34 -12.01 14.20
N ALA A 311 0.24 -11.52 13.10
CA ALA A 311 1.58 -10.96 13.09
C ALA A 311 1.68 -9.66 13.92
N VAL A 312 0.68 -8.79 13.85
CA VAL A 312 0.62 -7.54 14.63
C VAL A 312 0.46 -7.82 16.13
N LEU A 313 -0.42 -8.76 16.50
CA LEU A 313 -0.61 -9.17 17.90
C LEU A 313 0.68 -9.77 18.46
N GLN A 314 1.30 -10.73 17.77
CA GLN A 314 2.56 -11.35 18.20
C GLN A 314 3.69 -10.34 18.35
N LEU A 315 3.80 -9.36 17.43
CA LEU A 315 4.80 -8.30 17.52
C LEU A 315 4.63 -7.49 18.82
N VAL A 316 3.41 -7.07 19.13
CA VAL A 316 3.11 -6.23 20.30
C VAL A 316 3.22 -7.04 21.60
N ASP A 317 2.65 -8.24 21.65
CA ASP A 317 2.68 -9.15 22.82
C ASP A 317 4.13 -9.44 23.24
N ASN A 318 4.99 -9.82 22.29
CA ASN A 318 6.39 -10.13 22.55
C ASN A 318 7.15 -8.94 23.18
N LEU A 319 6.84 -7.72 22.74
CA LEU A 319 7.52 -6.52 23.26
C LEU A 319 7.01 -6.12 24.64
N ILE A 320 5.70 -6.14 24.86
CA ILE A 320 5.12 -5.77 26.16
C ILE A 320 5.51 -6.77 27.25
N HIS A 321 5.43 -8.08 26.98
CA HIS A 321 5.85 -9.11 27.94
C HIS A 321 7.34 -9.05 28.29
N THR A 322 8.20 -8.78 27.30
CA THR A 322 9.65 -8.62 27.54
C THR A 322 9.95 -7.41 28.43
N THR A 323 9.21 -6.32 28.29
CA THR A 323 9.38 -5.11 29.09
C THR A 323 8.95 -5.32 30.53
N HIS A 324 7.80 -5.96 30.79
CA HIS A 324 7.34 -6.26 32.14
C HIS A 324 8.27 -7.22 32.88
N SER A 325 8.84 -8.22 32.20
CA SER A 325 9.80 -9.17 32.79
C SER A 325 11.13 -8.49 33.18
N ARG A 326 11.51 -7.38 32.53
CA ARG A 326 12.71 -6.61 32.89
C ARG A 326 12.48 -5.62 34.03
N GLN A 327 11.26 -5.15 34.23
CA GLN A 327 10.90 -4.22 35.32
C GLN A 327 10.63 -4.97 36.64
N SER A 328 10.43 -6.29 36.57
CA SER A 328 10.21 -7.18 37.76
C SER A 328 11.47 -7.80 38.29
N LYS A 329 12.64 -7.55 37.71
CA LYS A 329 13.96 -7.93 38.17
C LYS A 329 14.75 -6.72 38.67
#